data_1dd1bd863405750e3189e66afd364206
#
_entry.id   1dd1bd863405750e3189e66afd364206
#
_cell.length_a   1.000
_cell.length_b   1.000
_cell.length_c   1.000
_cell.angle_alpha   90.00
_cell.angle_beta   90.00
_cell.angle_gamma   90.00
#
_symmetry.space_group_name_H-M   'P 1'
#
loop_
_entity.id
_entity.type
_entity.pdbx_description
1 polymer ?
#
loop_
_entity_poly.entity_id
_entity_poly.type
_entity_poly.pdbx_seq_one_letter_code
_entity_poly.pdbx_strand_id
1 'polypeptide(L)'
;MQPGIGTRAGAVGLRAAFAALAVLMHVVLGAAAAMASVASATRAELSGDQTRTTFSLELTAGVTAEIFTLANPYRVIVDLPDVTFRLPDSTGHNGSGLVKTFRYGLFAERKARVVLDTNGPVRIERAAMTAAPKGTGITFSFDMVTTAPESFGMGTGADKVAEEAAKDAPPSDAAGAAKPKRPGKPVIMIDPGHGGIDGGAVSATSKVLEKDVVLAVAKELGRQLAATGRYDVRMTRASDVFISLDQRLSLSMKHGVDLFISLHADTLPEHNVAQTIRGATVYTLSERASDEQARRMAEKENASDLVAGLSSAESGDDEVAGILIDLMKRETANFSSDFSNALIRKLKQSAALSPVPQRAAAFKVLKQTHAPSVLIELGYLSHPEDEKLLNTPAWQKKMAGSITAAVDSYFSKRTAGSPAP
;
A
#
# COMPACT_ATOMS: atom_id res chain seq x y z
N MET A 1 -32.62 51.74 59.63
CA MET A 1 -33.91 51.01 59.59
C MET A 1 -33.85 49.99 58.43
N GLN A 2 -33.71 48.74 58.76
CA GLN A 2 -34.02 47.58 57.92
C GLN A 2 -35.58 47.46 57.88
N PRO A 3 -36.17 46.55 57.07
CA PRO A 3 -35.69 45.48 56.20
C PRO A 3 -36.47 45.34 54.86
N GLY A 4 -36.09 44.33 54.07
CA GLY A 4 -36.92 43.88 52.98
C GLY A 4 -36.30 42.73 52.16
N ILE A 5 -36.56 41.53 52.66
CA ILE A 5 -36.18 40.26 51.99
C ILE A 5 -37.16 39.99 50.86
N GLY A 6 -36.64 39.69 49.67
CA GLY A 6 -37.42 39.23 48.53
C GLY A 6 -36.70 38.12 47.79
N THR A 7 -36.99 36.88 48.14
CA THR A 7 -36.57 35.64 47.50
C THR A 7 -37.26 35.50 46.13
N ARG A 8 -36.50 35.31 45.07
CA ARG A 8 -36.97 34.68 43.83
C ARG A 8 -36.06 33.53 43.46
N ALA A 9 -36.67 32.36 43.53
CA ALA A 9 -36.09 31.13 43.01
C ALA A 9 -35.99 31.20 41.47
N GLY A 10 -34.79 31.11 40.94
CA GLY A 10 -34.50 30.93 39.51
C GLY A 10 -34.14 29.50 39.21
N ALA A 11 -34.90 28.87 38.38
CA ALA A 11 -34.74 27.49 37.94
C ALA A 11 -33.33 27.24 37.35
N VAL A 12 -32.61 26.35 37.97
CA VAL A 12 -31.35 25.82 37.43
C VAL A 12 -31.72 24.79 36.37
N GLY A 13 -31.58 25.16 35.12
CA GLY A 13 -31.68 24.24 33.99
C GLY A 13 -30.53 23.23 34.02
N LEU A 14 -30.86 22.01 34.30
CA LEU A 14 -29.97 20.85 34.25
C LEU A 14 -29.61 20.57 32.76
N ARG A 15 -28.52 21.13 32.29
CA ARG A 15 -27.93 20.71 31.03
C ARG A 15 -27.17 19.43 31.31
N ALA A 16 -27.76 18.28 30.93
CA ALA A 16 -27.11 17.02 30.88
C ALA A 16 -25.94 17.09 29.85
N ALA A 17 -24.74 17.21 30.32
CA ALA A 17 -23.56 16.99 29.53
C ALA A 17 -23.45 15.47 29.26
N PHE A 18 -23.79 15.02 28.07
CA PHE A 18 -23.41 13.70 27.59
C PHE A 18 -21.90 13.71 27.39
N ALA A 19 -21.18 13.28 28.40
CA ALA A 19 -19.77 12.89 28.27
C ALA A 19 -19.76 11.60 27.45
N ALA A 20 -19.35 11.68 26.20
CA ALA A 20 -19.03 10.51 25.39
C ALA A 20 -17.83 9.81 26.05
N LEU A 21 -18.10 8.72 26.75
CA LEU A 21 -17.08 7.86 27.36
C LEU A 21 -16.48 7.02 26.23
N ALA A 22 -15.35 7.48 25.66
CA ALA A 22 -14.53 6.66 24.78
C ALA A 22 -13.92 5.52 25.61
N VAL A 23 -14.49 4.33 25.51
CA VAL A 23 -13.94 3.13 26.14
C VAL A 23 -12.73 2.69 25.30
N LEU A 24 -11.56 3.22 25.65
CA LEU A 24 -10.28 2.68 25.22
C LEU A 24 -10.05 1.43 26.08
N MET A 25 -10.43 0.24 25.58
CA MET A 25 -10.25 -1.01 26.29
C MET A 25 -8.79 -1.46 26.16
N HIS A 26 -7.93 -0.96 27.04
CA HIS A 26 -6.59 -1.50 27.23
C HIS A 26 -6.70 -2.73 28.15
N VAL A 27 -6.61 -3.92 27.59
CA VAL A 27 -6.42 -5.13 28.39
C VAL A 27 -4.93 -5.25 28.66
N VAL A 28 -4.48 -4.69 29.78
CA VAL A 28 -3.12 -4.90 30.28
C VAL A 28 -3.13 -6.13 31.18
N LEU A 29 -2.69 -7.25 30.65
CA LEU A 29 -2.29 -8.39 31.50
C LEU A 29 -0.83 -8.19 31.87
N GLY A 30 -0.54 -8.09 33.17
CA GLY A 30 0.79 -7.84 33.73
C GLY A 30 1.82 -8.85 33.17
N ALA A 31 2.77 -8.36 32.40
CA ALA A 31 3.91 -9.11 31.93
C ALA A 31 5.14 -8.68 32.72
N ALA A 32 5.78 -9.64 33.38
CA ALA A 32 7.19 -9.54 33.70
C ALA A 32 7.95 -9.19 32.41
N ALA A 33 8.95 -8.33 32.52
CA ALA A 33 9.78 -7.88 31.39
C ALA A 33 10.55 -9.08 30.79
N ALA A 34 9.85 -9.87 29.97
CA ALA A 34 10.44 -10.78 29.01
C ALA A 34 10.72 -9.96 27.75
N MET A 35 11.90 -10.07 27.19
CA MET A 35 12.21 -9.62 25.83
C MET A 35 11.02 -9.95 24.95
N ALA A 36 10.37 -8.94 24.37
CA ALA A 36 9.12 -9.13 23.63
C ALA A 36 9.40 -10.05 22.43
N SER A 37 9.11 -11.33 22.59
CA SER A 37 9.15 -12.27 21.47
C SER A 37 8.02 -11.90 20.53
N VAL A 38 8.34 -11.73 19.26
CA VAL A 38 7.35 -11.50 18.20
C VAL A 38 6.32 -12.62 18.25
N ALA A 39 5.05 -12.29 18.51
CA ALA A 39 3.98 -13.26 18.53
C ALA A 39 3.70 -13.77 17.11
N SER A 40 3.21 -15.02 16.99
CA SER A 40 2.79 -15.55 15.71
C SER A 40 1.29 -15.85 15.74
N ALA A 41 0.57 -15.38 14.74
CA ALA A 41 -0.81 -15.76 14.47
C ALA A 41 -0.79 -17.09 13.71
N THR A 42 -1.40 -18.12 14.30
CA THR A 42 -1.31 -19.51 13.79
C THR A 42 -2.63 -20.04 13.22
N ARG A 43 -3.75 -19.40 13.58
CA ARG A 43 -5.08 -19.74 13.09
C ARG A 43 -5.97 -18.52 13.08
N ALA A 44 -6.76 -18.34 12.03
CA ALA A 44 -7.78 -17.30 11.94
C ALA A 44 -9.09 -17.94 11.46
N GLU A 45 -10.21 -17.61 12.11
CA GLU A 45 -11.51 -18.18 11.80
C GLU A 45 -12.62 -17.12 11.84
N LEU A 46 -13.63 -17.35 11.01
CA LEU A 46 -14.91 -16.66 11.03
C LEU A 46 -16.00 -17.68 11.39
N SER A 47 -16.86 -17.33 12.34
CA SER A 47 -18.01 -18.15 12.74
C SER A 47 -19.24 -17.28 12.98
N GLY A 48 -20.44 -17.83 12.79
CA GLY A 48 -21.69 -17.11 12.96
C GLY A 48 -22.45 -16.94 11.65
N ASP A 49 -23.32 -15.95 11.59
CA ASP A 49 -24.29 -15.72 10.51
C ASP A 49 -24.34 -14.25 10.06
N GLN A 50 -25.35 -13.90 9.24
CA GLN A 50 -25.54 -12.55 8.70
C GLN A 50 -26.06 -11.53 9.73
N THR A 51 -26.31 -11.92 10.98
CA THR A 51 -26.72 -11.02 12.07
C THR A 51 -25.60 -10.80 13.06
N ARG A 52 -24.80 -11.85 13.31
CA ARG A 52 -23.64 -11.83 14.20
C ARG A 52 -22.55 -12.73 13.65
N THR A 53 -21.37 -12.20 13.50
CA THR A 53 -20.17 -12.95 13.07
C THR A 53 -19.03 -12.67 14.04
N THR A 54 -18.42 -13.74 14.53
CA THR A 54 -17.22 -13.67 15.36
C THR A 54 -15.99 -13.89 14.51
N PHE A 55 -15.03 -12.99 14.61
CA PHE A 55 -13.65 -13.20 14.13
C PHE A 55 -12.80 -13.68 15.31
N SER A 56 -11.96 -14.69 15.09
CA SER A 56 -11.01 -15.19 16.09
C SER A 56 -9.63 -15.39 15.48
N LEU A 57 -8.60 -15.09 16.25
CA LEU A 57 -7.19 -15.21 15.88
C LEU A 57 -6.42 -15.88 17.02
N GLU A 58 -5.83 -17.05 16.76
CA GLU A 58 -4.95 -17.73 17.72
C GLU A 58 -3.53 -17.18 17.60
N LEU A 59 -2.98 -16.77 18.74
CA LEU A 59 -1.68 -16.15 18.89
C LEU A 59 -0.80 -16.97 19.84
N THR A 60 0.49 -17.04 19.56
CA THR A 60 1.46 -17.72 20.45
C THR A 60 1.71 -16.97 21.75
N ALA A 61 1.39 -15.67 21.82
CA ALA A 61 1.50 -14.84 23.02
C ALA A 61 0.45 -13.72 22.99
N GLY A 62 0.14 -13.14 24.13
CA GLY A 62 -0.74 -11.98 24.24
C GLY A 62 -0.12 -10.73 23.60
N VAL A 63 -0.94 -9.96 22.89
CA VAL A 63 -0.54 -8.71 22.24
C VAL A 63 -1.58 -7.63 22.51
N THR A 64 -1.23 -6.37 22.29
CA THR A 64 -2.22 -5.30 22.20
C THR A 64 -2.90 -5.38 20.83
N ALA A 65 -4.23 -5.28 20.79
CA ALA A 65 -4.97 -5.22 19.55
C ALA A 65 -5.79 -3.93 19.51
N GLU A 66 -5.72 -3.21 18.41
CA GLU A 66 -6.54 -2.02 18.16
C GLU A 66 -7.54 -2.36 17.06
N ILE A 67 -8.84 -2.10 17.31
CA ILE A 67 -9.90 -2.35 16.34
C ILE A 67 -10.53 -1.01 16.01
N PHE A 68 -10.68 -0.74 14.71
CA PHE A 68 -11.41 0.40 14.19
C PHE A 68 -12.13 0.05 12.88
N THR A 69 -12.98 0.95 12.41
CA THR A 69 -13.79 0.72 11.21
C THR A 69 -13.57 1.83 10.20
N LEU A 70 -13.62 1.49 8.93
CA LEU A 70 -13.53 2.43 7.81
C LEU A 70 -14.72 2.21 6.87
N ALA A 71 -15.38 3.31 6.48
CA ALA A 71 -16.43 3.30 5.47
C ALA A 71 -15.85 3.48 4.05
N ASN A 72 -16.68 3.22 3.05
CA ASN A 72 -16.40 3.45 1.62
C ASN A 72 -15.16 2.71 1.08
N PRO A 73 -15.15 1.37 1.01
CA PRO A 73 -16.16 0.40 1.45
C PRO A 73 -16.13 0.12 2.96
N TYR A 74 -17.17 -0.54 3.51
CA TYR A 74 -17.20 -0.94 4.91
C TYR A 74 -16.16 -1.98 5.25
N ARG A 75 -15.29 -1.67 6.20
CA ARG A 75 -14.17 -2.52 6.64
C ARG A 75 -13.99 -2.46 8.15
N VAL A 76 -13.60 -3.57 8.73
CA VAL A 76 -13.08 -3.64 10.10
C VAL A 76 -11.59 -3.85 10.02
N ILE A 77 -10.81 -3.03 10.70
CA ILE A 77 -9.37 -3.05 10.73
C ILE A 77 -8.93 -3.49 12.11
N VAL A 78 -7.95 -4.40 12.15
CA VAL A 78 -7.31 -4.85 13.40
C VAL A 78 -5.82 -4.65 13.27
N ASP A 79 -5.26 -3.75 14.06
CA ASP A 79 -3.81 -3.52 14.17
C ASP A 79 -3.23 -4.31 15.34
N LEU A 80 -2.13 -5.00 15.05
CA LEU A 80 -1.48 -5.95 15.93
C LEU A 80 0.03 -5.66 15.94
N PRO A 81 0.57 -4.92 16.91
CA PRO A 81 2.00 -4.69 17.00
C PRO A 81 2.75 -5.99 17.32
N ASP A 82 3.94 -6.14 16.75
CA ASP A 82 4.84 -7.28 16.97
C ASP A 82 4.22 -8.66 16.71
N VAL A 83 3.36 -8.78 15.68
CA VAL A 83 2.78 -10.03 15.24
C VAL A 83 3.29 -10.41 13.86
N THR A 84 3.55 -11.69 13.65
CA THR A 84 3.77 -12.29 12.33
C THR A 84 2.68 -13.30 12.04
N PHE A 85 2.32 -13.49 10.76
CA PHE A 85 1.31 -14.45 10.37
C PHE A 85 1.96 -15.76 9.88
N ARG A 86 1.48 -16.88 10.39
CA ARG A 86 1.80 -18.26 9.95
C ARG A 86 0.51 -19.00 9.65
N LEU A 87 -0.32 -18.39 8.83
CA LEU A 87 -1.62 -18.91 8.43
C LEU A 87 -1.49 -19.64 7.08
N PRO A 88 -2.36 -20.61 6.78
CA PRO A 88 -2.45 -21.19 5.44
C PRO A 88 -2.75 -20.14 4.37
N ASP A 89 -2.18 -20.26 3.17
CA ASP A 89 -2.29 -19.28 2.08
C ASP A 89 -3.73 -18.96 1.64
N SER A 90 -4.67 -19.90 1.84
CA SER A 90 -6.08 -19.71 1.52
C SER A 90 -6.89 -19.00 2.60
N THR A 91 -6.27 -18.68 3.75
CA THR A 91 -6.97 -18.06 4.88
C THR A 91 -7.49 -16.69 4.49
N GLY A 92 -8.78 -16.43 4.75
CA GLY A 92 -9.43 -15.14 4.48
C GLY A 92 -10.01 -14.96 3.07
N HIS A 93 -9.71 -15.85 2.13
CA HIS A 93 -10.25 -15.77 0.77
C HIS A 93 -11.76 -15.99 0.71
N ASN A 94 -12.29 -16.84 1.59
CA ASN A 94 -13.72 -17.08 1.71
C ASN A 94 -14.22 -16.46 3.01
N GLY A 95 -15.21 -15.59 2.89
CA GLY A 95 -15.87 -15.00 4.03
C GLY A 95 -16.93 -15.89 4.64
N SER A 96 -17.50 -15.46 5.76
CA SER A 96 -18.65 -16.07 6.43
C SER A 96 -19.48 -14.98 7.09
N GLY A 97 -20.79 -15.16 7.10
CA GLY A 97 -21.73 -14.26 7.75
C GLY A 97 -21.64 -12.83 7.24
N LEU A 98 -21.27 -11.90 8.12
CA LEU A 98 -21.14 -10.47 7.83
C LEU A 98 -19.85 -10.10 7.09
N VAL A 99 -18.88 -10.99 7.02
CA VAL A 99 -17.58 -10.75 6.38
C VAL A 99 -17.55 -11.35 5.00
N LYS A 100 -17.22 -10.57 3.99
CA LYS A 100 -17.07 -11.00 2.60
C LYS A 100 -15.75 -11.72 2.38
N THR A 101 -14.66 -11.12 2.84
CA THR A 101 -13.29 -11.64 2.79
C THR A 101 -12.48 -10.97 3.89
N PHE A 102 -11.34 -11.54 4.25
CA PHE A 102 -10.34 -10.80 5.02
C PHE A 102 -8.94 -11.08 4.51
N ARG A 103 -8.04 -10.16 4.75
CA ARG A 103 -6.62 -10.23 4.40
C ARG A 103 -5.78 -9.79 5.58
N TYR A 104 -4.54 -10.23 5.60
CA TYR A 104 -3.62 -9.98 6.71
C TYR A 104 -2.17 -9.87 6.19
N GLY A 105 -1.35 -9.15 6.93
CA GLY A 105 0.07 -8.98 6.59
C GLY A 105 0.71 -7.87 7.39
N LEU A 106 1.98 -7.56 7.08
CA LEU A 106 2.64 -6.41 7.66
C LEU A 106 2.15 -5.12 7.00
N PHE A 107 1.63 -4.22 7.80
CA PHE A 107 1.22 -2.87 7.39
C PHE A 107 2.39 -1.87 7.46
N ALA A 108 3.29 -2.07 8.41
CA ALA A 108 4.55 -1.35 8.54
C ALA A 108 5.56 -2.26 9.28
N GLU A 109 6.80 -1.81 9.43
CA GLU A 109 7.78 -2.54 10.22
C GLU A 109 7.25 -2.79 11.64
N ARG A 110 7.18 -4.05 12.05
CA ARG A 110 6.62 -4.51 13.34
C ARG A 110 5.15 -4.18 13.60
N LYS A 111 4.39 -3.72 12.60
CA LYS A 111 2.95 -3.51 12.67
C LYS A 111 2.24 -4.46 11.72
N ALA A 112 1.59 -5.48 12.25
CA ALA A 112 0.71 -6.35 11.49
C ALA A 112 -0.71 -5.80 11.47
N ARG A 113 -1.45 -6.11 10.41
CA ARG A 113 -2.83 -5.66 10.23
C ARG A 113 -3.69 -6.80 9.68
N VAL A 114 -4.93 -6.87 10.12
CA VAL A 114 -6.00 -7.64 9.48
C VAL A 114 -7.04 -6.65 8.97
N VAL A 115 -7.48 -6.82 7.74
CA VAL A 115 -8.56 -6.03 7.13
C VAL A 115 -9.70 -6.99 6.77
N LEU A 116 -10.87 -6.79 7.38
CA LEU A 116 -12.07 -7.56 7.09
C LEU A 116 -13.02 -6.69 6.26
N ASP A 117 -13.32 -7.10 5.04
CA ASP A 117 -14.32 -6.46 4.20
C ASP A 117 -15.71 -6.96 4.61
N THR A 118 -16.62 -6.06 4.98
CA THR A 118 -17.96 -6.44 5.45
C THR A 118 -19.03 -6.21 4.38
N ASN A 119 -20.10 -7.03 4.44
CA ASN A 119 -21.23 -6.94 3.50
C ASN A 119 -22.08 -5.69 3.71
N GLY A 120 -21.93 -5.00 4.84
CA GLY A 120 -22.64 -3.81 5.24
C GLY A 120 -22.06 -3.21 6.50
N PRO A 121 -22.69 -2.15 7.06
CA PRO A 121 -22.22 -1.54 8.29
C PRO A 121 -22.36 -2.48 9.48
N VAL A 122 -21.28 -2.58 10.26
CA VAL A 122 -21.21 -3.39 11.48
C VAL A 122 -20.73 -2.55 12.66
N ARG A 123 -21.09 -2.96 13.87
CA ARG A 123 -20.48 -2.48 15.11
C ARG A 123 -19.75 -3.62 15.79
N ILE A 124 -18.74 -3.29 16.57
CA ILE A 124 -17.90 -4.27 17.28
C ILE A 124 -18.45 -4.48 18.70
N GLU A 125 -18.59 -5.72 19.08
CA GLU A 125 -18.96 -6.14 20.43
C GLU A 125 -17.98 -7.18 20.96
N ARG A 126 -17.86 -7.28 22.29
CA ARG A 126 -17.17 -8.35 23.00
C ARG A 126 -15.75 -8.66 22.53
N ALA A 127 -14.95 -7.61 22.25
CA ALA A 127 -13.53 -7.83 21.99
C ALA A 127 -12.81 -8.34 23.26
N ALA A 128 -12.13 -9.49 23.15
CA ALA A 128 -11.47 -10.13 24.25
C ALA A 128 -10.21 -10.89 23.83
N MET A 129 -9.28 -11.02 24.76
CA MET A 129 -8.17 -11.96 24.71
C MET A 129 -8.37 -13.03 25.79
N THR A 130 -8.42 -14.28 25.42
CA THR A 130 -8.64 -15.42 26.32
C THR A 130 -7.55 -16.46 26.10
N ALA A 131 -7.31 -17.34 27.10
CA ALA A 131 -6.44 -18.49 26.87
C ALA A 131 -7.01 -19.36 25.73
N ALA A 132 -6.14 -19.86 24.85
CA ALA A 132 -6.58 -20.73 23.78
C ALA A 132 -7.24 -22.00 24.35
N PRO A 133 -8.34 -22.49 23.77
CA PRO A 133 -9.05 -23.68 24.26
C PRO A 133 -8.18 -24.94 24.25
N LYS A 134 -7.16 -24.99 23.41
CA LYS A 134 -6.19 -26.08 23.31
C LYS A 134 -4.79 -25.51 23.16
N GLY A 135 -3.90 -25.77 24.11
CA GLY A 135 -2.51 -25.38 24.05
C GLY A 135 -2.12 -24.22 24.97
N THR A 136 -0.96 -23.60 24.73
CA THR A 136 -0.36 -22.51 25.53
C THR A 136 -0.59 -21.11 24.93
N GLY A 137 -1.39 -20.98 23.86
CA GLY A 137 -1.61 -19.73 23.13
C GLY A 137 -2.71 -18.87 23.74
N ILE A 138 -2.95 -17.75 23.07
CA ILE A 138 -4.00 -16.77 23.37
C ILE A 138 -4.94 -16.70 22.16
N THR A 139 -6.24 -16.66 22.39
CA THR A 139 -7.23 -16.35 21.36
C THR A 139 -7.68 -14.91 21.51
N PHE A 140 -7.40 -14.10 20.51
CA PHE A 140 -8.04 -12.80 20.33
C PHE A 140 -9.33 -12.99 19.54
N SER A 141 -10.45 -12.45 20.01
CA SER A 141 -11.73 -12.52 19.32
C SER A 141 -12.59 -11.30 19.54
N PHE A 142 -13.47 -11.02 18.59
CA PHE A 142 -14.52 -10.03 18.71
C PHE A 142 -15.73 -10.40 17.87
N ASP A 143 -16.88 -9.88 18.27
CA ASP A 143 -18.12 -10.03 17.54
C ASP A 143 -18.41 -8.80 16.68
N MET A 144 -18.83 -9.03 15.46
CA MET A 144 -19.45 -8.06 14.58
C MET A 144 -20.96 -8.27 14.54
N VAL A 145 -21.73 -7.22 14.71
CA VAL A 145 -23.19 -7.23 14.57
C VAL A 145 -23.63 -6.16 13.60
N THR A 146 -24.70 -6.41 12.86
CA THR A 146 -25.27 -5.42 11.94
C THR A 146 -25.66 -4.14 12.67
N THR A 147 -25.48 -3.00 12.01
CA THR A 147 -25.89 -1.70 12.54
C THR A 147 -26.40 -0.80 11.41
N ALA A 148 -26.98 0.36 11.77
CA ALA A 148 -27.33 1.36 10.79
C ALA A 148 -26.09 2.11 10.26
N PRO A 149 -26.07 2.60 9.01
CA PRO A 149 -24.94 3.33 8.46
C PRO A 149 -24.45 4.49 9.32
N GLU A 150 -25.37 5.19 9.99
CA GLU A 150 -25.10 6.33 10.86
C GLU A 150 -24.36 5.93 12.15
N SER A 151 -24.46 4.66 12.54
CA SER A 151 -23.79 4.11 13.73
C SER A 151 -22.50 3.35 13.39
N PHE A 152 -22.13 3.29 12.12
CA PHE A 152 -20.89 2.66 11.71
C PHE A 152 -19.69 3.52 12.11
N GLY A 153 -18.70 2.92 12.77
CA GLY A 153 -17.50 3.63 13.24
C GLY A 153 -17.67 4.40 14.55
N MET A 154 -18.88 4.55 15.08
CA MET A 154 -19.07 5.15 16.41
C MET A 154 -18.55 4.21 17.50
N GLY A 155 -17.68 4.73 18.37
CA GLY A 155 -17.04 3.98 19.47
C GLY A 155 -15.80 3.17 19.09
N THR A 156 -15.38 3.20 17.83
CA THR A 156 -14.10 2.68 17.38
C THR A 156 -13.17 3.84 17.08
N GLY A 157 -11.88 3.77 17.37
CA GLY A 157 -10.92 4.88 17.26
C GLY A 157 -10.66 5.46 15.87
N ALA A 158 -11.63 5.39 14.94
CA ALA A 158 -11.51 5.86 13.57
C ALA A 158 -11.04 7.32 13.44
N ASP A 159 -11.51 8.19 14.35
CA ASP A 159 -11.10 9.60 14.38
C ASP A 159 -9.63 9.80 14.78
N LYS A 160 -9.06 8.86 15.55
CA LYS A 160 -7.66 8.92 15.98
C LYS A 160 -6.69 8.43 14.90
N VAL A 161 -7.10 7.45 14.09
CA VAL A 161 -6.25 6.90 13.02
C VAL A 161 -6.06 7.90 11.89
N ALA A 162 -7.09 8.68 11.57
CA ALA A 162 -6.98 9.79 10.62
C ALA A 162 -6.02 10.88 11.14
N GLU A 163 -6.02 11.14 12.45
CA GLU A 163 -5.15 12.11 13.09
C GLU A 163 -3.70 11.60 13.25
N GLU A 164 -3.48 10.30 13.52
CA GLU A 164 -2.14 9.71 13.55
C GLU A 164 -1.54 9.54 12.16
N ALA A 165 -2.32 9.12 11.16
CA ALA A 165 -1.86 9.08 9.77
C ALA A 165 -1.50 10.47 9.24
N ALA A 166 -2.19 11.52 9.70
CA ALA A 166 -1.86 12.91 9.38
C ALA A 166 -0.61 13.41 10.15
N LYS A 167 -0.31 12.86 11.32
CA LYS A 167 0.91 13.20 12.11
C LYS A 167 2.17 12.51 11.61
N ASP A 168 2.04 11.29 11.07
CA ASP A 168 3.15 10.56 10.44
C ASP A 168 3.38 10.96 8.97
N ALA A 169 2.51 11.78 8.38
CA ALA A 169 2.77 12.41 7.11
C ALA A 169 3.88 13.47 7.30
N PRO A 170 4.97 13.41 6.54
CA PRO A 170 5.96 14.48 6.58
C PRO A 170 5.28 15.80 6.22
N PRO A 171 5.69 16.93 6.86
CA PRO A 171 5.06 18.23 6.60
C PRO A 171 5.07 18.53 5.10
N SER A 172 3.94 19.00 4.59
CA SER A 172 3.72 19.35 3.19
C SER A 172 4.45 20.66 2.78
N ASP A 173 5.56 20.98 3.41
CA ASP A 173 6.42 22.09 3.05
C ASP A 173 7.31 21.73 1.88
N ALA A 174 6.72 21.54 0.70
CA ALA A 174 7.54 21.38 -0.48
C ALA A 174 6.89 21.98 -1.73
N ALA A 175 6.65 23.28 -1.72
CA ALA A 175 6.90 24.03 -2.94
C ALA A 175 8.42 24.00 -3.17
N GLY A 176 8.91 22.81 -3.60
CA GLY A 176 10.34 22.57 -3.77
C GLY A 176 10.87 23.28 -4.99
N ALA A 177 11.54 24.39 -4.77
CA ALA A 177 12.50 24.91 -5.74
C ALA A 177 13.39 23.76 -6.22
N ALA A 178 13.63 23.68 -7.54
CA ALA A 178 14.54 22.73 -8.16
C ALA A 178 15.85 22.71 -7.37
N LYS A 179 16.15 21.59 -6.71
CA LYS A 179 17.40 21.47 -5.97
C LYS A 179 18.55 21.54 -6.96
N PRO A 180 19.59 22.35 -6.68
CA PRO A 180 20.76 22.41 -7.55
C PRO A 180 21.32 21.00 -7.69
N LYS A 181 21.71 20.66 -8.94
CA LYS A 181 22.30 19.37 -9.32
C LYS A 181 23.43 19.04 -8.34
N ARG A 182 23.25 18.02 -7.48
CA ARG A 182 24.29 17.61 -6.55
C ARG A 182 25.44 17.00 -7.36
N PRO A 183 26.71 17.35 -7.07
CA PRO A 183 27.86 16.61 -7.60
C PRO A 183 27.81 15.21 -6.96
N GLY A 184 27.46 14.20 -7.73
CA GLY A 184 27.35 12.83 -7.23
C GLY A 184 26.79 11.87 -8.28
N LYS A 185 26.72 10.59 -7.93
CA LYS A 185 26.08 9.57 -8.78
C LYS A 185 24.59 9.83 -8.88
N PRO A 186 23.95 9.62 -10.06
CA PRO A 186 22.50 9.68 -10.15
C PRO A 186 21.84 8.72 -9.17
N VAL A 187 20.77 9.17 -8.52
CA VAL A 187 19.98 8.39 -7.57
C VAL A 187 18.88 7.67 -8.31
N ILE A 188 18.91 6.34 -8.31
CA ILE A 188 17.86 5.49 -8.90
C ILE A 188 17.02 4.91 -7.78
N MET A 189 15.71 5.16 -7.80
CA MET A 189 14.78 4.50 -6.87
C MET A 189 14.03 3.39 -7.59
N ILE A 190 14.13 2.19 -7.05
CA ILE A 190 13.37 1.03 -7.47
C ILE A 190 12.21 0.88 -6.49
N ASP A 191 11.02 0.79 -7.01
CA ASP A 191 9.78 0.65 -6.26
C ASP A 191 9.14 -0.71 -6.56
N PRO A 192 9.37 -1.74 -5.73
CA PRO A 192 8.59 -2.97 -5.85
C PRO A 192 7.16 -2.68 -5.43
N GLY A 193 6.20 -2.77 -6.35
CA GLY A 193 4.78 -2.57 -6.07
C GLY A 193 4.27 -3.46 -4.94
N HIS A 194 3.13 -3.09 -4.34
CA HIS A 194 2.50 -3.87 -3.27
C HIS A 194 3.39 -4.10 -2.04
N GLY A 195 3.12 -5.16 -1.26
CA GLY A 195 3.91 -5.57 -0.11
C GLY A 195 3.09 -5.73 1.17
N GLY A 196 3.56 -6.56 2.09
CA GLY A 196 2.90 -6.84 3.36
C GLY A 196 1.47 -7.32 3.18
N ILE A 197 0.51 -6.56 3.71
CA ILE A 197 -0.92 -6.84 3.63
C ILE A 197 -1.49 -6.72 2.20
N ASP A 198 -0.88 -5.93 1.35
CA ASP A 198 -1.22 -5.83 -0.07
C ASP A 198 -0.43 -6.86 -0.86
N GLY A 199 -1.06 -7.96 -1.21
CA GLY A 199 -0.45 -9.04 -1.99
C GLY A 199 -0.27 -8.72 -3.47
N GLY A 200 -0.95 -7.70 -3.97
CA GLY A 200 -1.12 -7.48 -5.41
C GLY A 200 -1.95 -8.57 -6.07
N ALA A 201 -1.69 -8.83 -7.32
CA ALA A 201 -2.30 -9.92 -8.06
C ALA A 201 -1.87 -11.30 -7.55
N VAL A 202 -2.77 -12.28 -7.70
CA VAL A 202 -2.51 -13.68 -7.35
C VAL A 202 -2.62 -14.51 -8.61
N SER A 203 -1.59 -15.29 -8.94
CA SER A 203 -1.66 -16.18 -10.09
C SER A 203 -2.75 -17.25 -9.89
N ALA A 204 -3.44 -17.58 -10.97
CA ALA A 204 -4.53 -18.55 -10.91
C ALA A 204 -4.03 -19.96 -10.63
N THR A 205 -2.86 -20.33 -11.12
CA THR A 205 -2.34 -21.70 -11.13
C THR A 205 -1.43 -21.96 -9.94
N SER A 206 -0.34 -21.22 -9.79
CA SER A 206 0.69 -21.46 -8.79
C SER A 206 0.45 -20.75 -7.46
N LYS A 207 -0.55 -19.85 -7.41
CA LYS A 207 -0.85 -18.98 -6.24
C LYS A 207 0.31 -18.04 -5.86
N VAL A 208 1.24 -17.81 -6.76
CA VAL A 208 2.30 -16.82 -6.58
C VAL A 208 1.69 -15.44 -6.44
N LEU A 209 2.18 -14.68 -5.48
CA LEU A 209 1.77 -13.30 -5.23
C LEU A 209 2.65 -12.33 -6.02
N GLU A 210 2.05 -11.32 -6.58
CA GLU A 210 2.75 -10.25 -7.30
C GLU A 210 3.85 -9.60 -6.45
N LYS A 211 3.54 -9.27 -5.20
CA LYS A 211 4.48 -8.63 -4.27
C LYS A 211 5.81 -9.36 -4.11
N ASP A 212 5.79 -10.71 -4.21
CA ASP A 212 6.99 -11.55 -4.06
C ASP A 212 7.83 -11.54 -5.33
N VAL A 213 7.18 -11.64 -6.49
CA VAL A 213 7.81 -11.56 -7.81
C VAL A 213 8.52 -10.23 -7.99
N VAL A 214 7.80 -9.12 -7.77
CA VAL A 214 8.36 -7.78 -7.99
C VAL A 214 9.47 -7.45 -7.00
N LEU A 215 9.39 -7.95 -5.75
CA LEU A 215 10.46 -7.80 -4.77
C LEU A 215 11.73 -8.57 -5.18
N ALA A 216 11.58 -9.78 -5.73
CA ALA A 216 12.70 -10.58 -6.20
C ALA A 216 13.42 -9.90 -7.38
N VAL A 217 12.64 -9.41 -8.37
CA VAL A 217 13.21 -8.67 -9.52
C VAL A 217 13.84 -7.36 -9.06
N ALA A 218 13.22 -6.63 -8.15
CA ALA A 218 13.73 -5.37 -7.63
C ALA A 218 15.07 -5.54 -6.90
N LYS A 219 15.22 -6.58 -6.08
CA LYS A 219 16.49 -6.92 -5.42
C LYS A 219 17.59 -7.25 -6.42
N GLU A 220 17.27 -8.03 -7.45
CA GLU A 220 18.23 -8.37 -8.48
C GLU A 220 18.62 -7.15 -9.33
N LEU A 221 17.66 -6.29 -9.69
CA LEU A 221 17.92 -5.04 -10.37
C LEU A 221 18.80 -4.10 -9.54
N GLY A 222 18.48 -3.97 -8.24
CA GLY A 222 19.27 -3.18 -7.30
C GLY A 222 20.71 -3.66 -7.22
N ARG A 223 20.91 -4.99 -7.14
CA ARG A 223 22.24 -5.62 -7.13
C ARG A 223 23.02 -5.32 -8.42
N GLN A 224 22.38 -5.43 -9.59
CA GLN A 224 23.03 -5.18 -10.88
C GLN A 224 23.40 -3.71 -11.07
N LEU A 225 22.49 -2.79 -10.77
CA LEU A 225 22.75 -1.35 -10.83
C LEU A 225 23.88 -0.93 -9.88
N ALA A 226 23.84 -1.40 -8.63
CA ALA A 226 24.90 -1.14 -7.65
C ALA A 226 26.27 -1.67 -8.11
N ALA A 227 26.31 -2.86 -8.72
CA ALA A 227 27.53 -3.48 -9.25
C ALA A 227 28.18 -2.65 -10.38
N THR A 228 27.45 -1.79 -11.08
CA THR A 228 28.01 -0.85 -12.07
C THR A 228 28.90 0.22 -11.45
N GLY A 229 28.71 0.50 -10.16
CA GLY A 229 29.40 1.59 -9.45
C GLY A 229 29.00 3.00 -9.88
N ARG A 230 28.04 3.15 -10.82
CA ARG A 230 27.67 4.44 -11.45
C ARG A 230 26.52 5.15 -10.77
N TYR A 231 25.69 4.44 -9.99
CA TYR A 231 24.44 4.92 -9.41
C TYR A 231 24.45 4.81 -7.90
N ASP A 232 23.69 5.70 -7.23
CA ASP A 232 23.21 5.51 -5.87
C ASP A 232 21.83 4.85 -5.97
N VAL A 233 21.72 3.58 -5.53
CA VAL A 233 20.52 2.77 -5.70
C VAL A 233 19.75 2.74 -4.39
N ARG A 234 18.48 3.09 -4.45
CA ARG A 234 17.54 3.08 -3.33
C ARG A 234 16.34 2.21 -3.69
N MET A 235 15.69 1.67 -2.67
CA MET A 235 14.45 0.91 -2.82
C MET A 235 13.40 1.49 -1.88
N THR A 236 12.13 1.53 -2.32
CA THR A 236 11.01 1.93 -1.42
C THR A 236 10.81 0.89 -0.33
N ARG A 237 10.95 -0.40 -0.64
CA ARG A 237 10.98 -1.51 0.30
C ARG A 237 12.02 -2.56 -0.11
N ALA A 238 12.67 -3.19 0.88
CA ALA A 238 13.62 -4.29 0.67
C ALA A 238 13.14 -5.61 1.32
N SER A 239 11.97 -5.59 1.95
CA SER A 239 11.31 -6.72 2.60
C SER A 239 9.82 -6.76 2.25
N ASP A 240 9.12 -7.79 2.71
CA ASP A 240 7.68 -7.89 2.53
C ASP A 240 6.94 -7.03 3.56
N VAL A 241 6.88 -5.72 3.28
CA VAL A 241 6.20 -4.70 4.08
C VAL A 241 5.37 -3.82 3.14
N PHE A 242 4.21 -3.36 3.60
CA PHE A 242 3.38 -2.41 2.86
C PHE A 242 3.99 -1.01 2.93
N ILE A 243 3.95 -0.29 1.82
CA ILE A 243 4.30 1.13 1.69
C ILE A 243 3.17 1.81 0.91
N SER A 244 2.53 2.81 1.49
CA SER A 244 1.45 3.54 0.82
C SER A 244 1.94 4.33 -0.40
N LEU A 245 1.04 4.65 -1.32
CA LEU A 245 1.38 5.42 -2.53
C LEU A 245 2.01 6.77 -2.18
N ASP A 246 1.49 7.46 -1.16
CA ASP A 246 2.03 8.74 -0.71
C ASP A 246 3.41 8.61 -0.05
N GLN A 247 3.64 7.51 0.68
CA GLN A 247 4.97 7.23 1.24
C GLN A 247 6.00 6.94 0.14
N ARG A 248 5.62 6.25 -0.96
CA ARG A 248 6.51 6.02 -2.12
C ARG A 248 6.94 7.34 -2.76
N LEU A 249 5.99 8.27 -2.95
CA LEU A 249 6.27 9.64 -3.44
C LEU A 249 7.19 10.40 -2.48
N SER A 250 6.89 10.37 -1.18
CA SER A 250 7.67 11.04 -0.14
C SER A 250 9.11 10.53 -0.06
N LEU A 251 9.31 9.21 -0.16
CA LEU A 251 10.65 8.60 -0.21
C LEU A 251 11.43 9.08 -1.42
N SER A 252 10.80 9.16 -2.60
CA SER A 252 11.43 9.66 -3.81
C SER A 252 11.90 11.11 -3.65
N MET A 253 11.05 11.99 -3.13
CA MET A 253 11.39 13.39 -2.85
C MET A 253 12.51 13.51 -1.81
N LYS A 254 12.40 12.78 -0.69
CA LYS A 254 13.38 12.78 0.40
C LYS A 254 14.79 12.41 -0.07
N HIS A 255 14.90 11.45 -0.97
CA HIS A 255 16.19 11.00 -1.49
C HIS A 255 16.68 11.78 -2.70
N GLY A 256 15.89 12.71 -3.24
CA GLY A 256 16.27 13.50 -4.42
C GLY A 256 16.56 12.62 -5.62
N VAL A 257 15.60 11.77 -5.96
CA VAL A 257 15.71 10.74 -7.00
C VAL A 257 15.86 11.37 -8.39
N ASP A 258 16.74 10.81 -9.23
CA ASP A 258 16.93 11.20 -10.62
C ASP A 258 16.15 10.32 -11.61
N LEU A 259 15.73 9.11 -11.18
CA LEU A 259 14.88 8.20 -11.94
C LEU A 259 14.13 7.27 -10.99
N PHE A 260 12.80 7.23 -11.12
CA PHE A 260 11.93 6.35 -10.36
C PHE A 260 11.39 5.22 -11.25
N ILE A 261 11.54 3.96 -10.80
CA ILE A 261 11.13 2.76 -11.53
C ILE A 261 10.23 1.92 -10.63
N SER A 262 8.93 1.92 -10.90
CA SER A 262 7.97 1.01 -10.25
C SER A 262 7.88 -0.30 -11.00
N LEU A 263 7.84 -1.43 -10.29
CA LEU A 263 7.79 -2.79 -10.84
C LEU A 263 6.50 -3.46 -10.41
N HIS A 264 5.76 -3.99 -11.38
CA HIS A 264 4.50 -4.70 -11.26
C HIS A 264 4.47 -5.97 -12.08
N ALA A 265 3.53 -6.87 -11.80
CA ALA A 265 3.29 -8.12 -12.53
C ALA A 265 1.82 -8.54 -12.38
N ASP A 266 0.93 -7.69 -12.82
CA ASP A 266 -0.50 -7.75 -12.53
C ASP A 266 -1.24 -8.91 -13.23
N THR A 267 -2.54 -8.97 -13.01
CA THR A 267 -3.48 -9.85 -13.72
C THR A 267 -4.46 -9.01 -14.53
N LEU A 268 -4.81 -9.50 -15.71
CA LEU A 268 -5.86 -8.89 -16.51
C LEU A 268 -7.22 -9.45 -16.10
N PRO A 269 -8.23 -8.61 -15.88
CA PRO A 269 -9.49 -9.02 -15.26
C PRO A 269 -10.38 -9.89 -16.17
N GLU A 270 -10.22 -9.80 -17.49
CA GLU A 270 -11.06 -10.52 -18.44
C GLU A 270 -10.39 -11.82 -18.86
N HIS A 271 -11.04 -12.96 -18.56
CA HIS A 271 -10.49 -14.29 -18.82
C HIS A 271 -10.08 -14.50 -20.28
N ASN A 272 -10.84 -13.96 -21.24
CA ASN A 272 -10.54 -14.04 -22.65
C ASN A 272 -9.33 -13.19 -23.07
N VAL A 273 -9.09 -12.06 -22.38
CA VAL A 273 -7.98 -11.15 -22.64
C VAL A 273 -6.74 -11.62 -21.89
N ALA A 274 -6.92 -12.18 -20.70
CA ALA A 274 -5.86 -12.69 -19.83
C ALA A 274 -5.00 -13.79 -20.47
N GLN A 275 -5.58 -14.58 -21.38
CA GLN A 275 -4.87 -15.64 -22.12
C GLN A 275 -4.20 -15.16 -23.42
N THR A 276 -4.50 -13.95 -23.88
CA THR A 276 -4.00 -13.42 -25.16
C THR A 276 -2.93 -12.34 -24.99
N ILE A 277 -2.95 -11.61 -23.87
CA ILE A 277 -2.00 -10.54 -23.60
C ILE A 277 -0.93 -11.05 -22.64
N ARG A 278 0.31 -10.98 -23.09
CA ARG A 278 1.51 -11.36 -22.32
C ARG A 278 2.67 -10.41 -22.62
N GLY A 279 3.69 -10.52 -21.79
CA GLY A 279 4.94 -9.78 -21.95
C GLY A 279 4.91 -8.40 -21.33
N ALA A 280 6.07 -7.76 -21.33
CA ALA A 280 6.27 -6.50 -20.59
C ALA A 280 5.53 -5.33 -21.24
N THR A 281 5.00 -4.45 -20.39
CA THR A 281 4.40 -3.16 -20.74
C THR A 281 5.03 -2.05 -19.91
N VAL A 282 5.30 -0.91 -20.50
CA VAL A 282 5.85 0.26 -19.80
C VAL A 282 4.83 1.38 -19.80
N TYR A 283 4.50 1.87 -18.62
CA TYR A 283 3.57 2.98 -18.42
C TYR A 283 4.30 4.26 -18.03
N THR A 284 3.85 5.38 -18.57
CA THR A 284 4.25 6.73 -18.16
C THR A 284 3.04 7.47 -17.59
N LEU A 285 3.27 8.52 -16.81
CA LEU A 285 2.22 9.36 -16.27
C LEU A 285 1.52 10.14 -17.39
N SER A 286 0.18 10.13 -17.38
CA SER A 286 -0.68 11.01 -18.17
C SER A 286 -2.02 11.16 -17.47
N GLU A 287 -2.57 12.35 -17.46
CA GLU A 287 -3.94 12.57 -16.93
C GLU A 287 -4.99 11.83 -17.75
N ARG A 288 -4.76 11.71 -19.07
CA ARG A 288 -5.61 10.95 -19.98
C ARG A 288 -4.96 9.61 -20.32
N ALA A 289 -5.66 8.53 -20.02
CA ALA A 289 -5.19 7.19 -20.36
C ALA A 289 -5.08 7.00 -21.90
N SER A 290 -4.05 6.28 -22.32
CA SER A 290 -3.81 5.94 -23.75
C SER A 290 -4.92 5.04 -24.33
N ASP A 291 -5.51 4.22 -23.49
CA ASP A 291 -6.58 3.28 -23.83
C ASP A 291 -7.30 2.79 -22.56
N GLU A 292 -8.38 2.03 -22.75
CA GLU A 292 -9.23 1.53 -21.67
C GLU A 292 -8.49 0.56 -20.73
N GLN A 293 -7.58 -0.27 -21.26
CA GLN A 293 -6.78 -1.18 -20.43
C GLN A 293 -5.86 -0.39 -19.50
N ALA A 294 -5.20 0.66 -20.01
CA ALA A 294 -4.33 1.52 -19.21
C ALA A 294 -5.12 2.26 -18.13
N ARG A 295 -6.36 2.70 -18.44
CA ARG A 295 -7.24 3.35 -17.45
C ARG A 295 -7.57 2.42 -16.29
N ARG A 296 -8.05 1.20 -16.61
CA ARG A 296 -8.42 0.19 -15.60
C ARG A 296 -7.23 -0.24 -14.75
N MET A 297 -6.05 -0.36 -15.35
CA MET A 297 -4.82 -0.69 -14.64
C MET A 297 -4.48 0.41 -13.63
N ALA A 298 -4.49 1.68 -14.05
CA ALA A 298 -4.21 2.78 -13.15
C ALA A 298 -5.26 2.89 -12.02
N GLU A 299 -6.54 2.67 -12.28
CA GLU A 299 -7.59 2.65 -11.27
C GLU A 299 -7.35 1.55 -10.23
N LYS A 300 -6.97 0.35 -10.68
CA LYS A 300 -6.65 -0.77 -9.79
C LYS A 300 -5.45 -0.46 -8.91
N GLU A 301 -4.35 0.00 -9.49
CA GLU A 301 -3.13 0.30 -8.75
C GLU A 301 -3.31 1.48 -7.78
N ASN A 302 -4.08 2.49 -8.17
CA ASN A 302 -4.42 3.62 -7.30
C ASN A 302 -5.30 3.22 -6.10
N ALA A 303 -5.94 2.05 -6.14
CA ALA A 303 -6.74 1.52 -5.05
C ALA A 303 -5.93 0.69 -4.01
N SER A 304 -4.62 0.51 -4.18
CA SER A 304 -3.79 -0.31 -3.29
C SER A 304 -3.81 0.16 -1.83
N ASP A 305 -3.88 1.46 -1.59
CA ASP A 305 -4.02 2.03 -0.24
C ASP A 305 -5.34 1.60 0.43
N LEU A 306 -6.43 1.47 -0.34
CA LEU A 306 -7.71 0.94 0.16
C LEU A 306 -7.59 -0.54 0.55
N VAL A 307 -6.80 -1.33 -0.20
CA VAL A 307 -6.53 -2.73 0.13
C VAL A 307 -5.86 -2.84 1.50
N ALA A 308 -4.93 -1.95 1.80
CA ALA A 308 -4.25 -1.91 3.10
C ALA A 308 -5.09 -1.30 4.24
N GLY A 309 -6.33 -0.92 3.98
CA GLY A 309 -7.21 -0.32 4.98
C GLY A 309 -6.86 1.13 5.32
N LEU A 310 -6.36 1.88 4.35
CA LEU A 310 -6.27 3.33 4.44
C LEU A 310 -7.57 3.96 3.87
N SER A 311 -7.94 5.13 4.38
CA SER A 311 -8.99 5.93 3.76
C SER A 311 -8.44 6.55 2.47
N SER A 312 -9.27 6.63 1.43
CA SER A 312 -9.01 7.55 0.34
C SER A 312 -9.20 8.98 0.87
N ALA A 313 -8.19 9.56 1.50
CA ALA A 313 -8.16 11.00 1.62
C ALA A 313 -8.17 11.52 0.18
N GLU A 314 -9.19 12.29 -0.17
CA GLU A 314 -9.18 13.11 -1.37
C GLU A 314 -7.89 13.92 -1.28
N SER A 315 -6.90 13.55 -2.10
CA SER A 315 -5.74 14.39 -2.31
C SER A 315 -6.29 15.67 -2.92
N GLY A 316 -6.46 16.69 -2.07
CA GLY A 316 -6.84 18.00 -2.53
C GLY A 316 -5.84 18.41 -3.61
N ASP A 317 -6.34 18.68 -4.79
CA ASP A 317 -5.58 19.40 -5.80
C ASP A 317 -5.29 20.79 -5.21
N ASP A 318 -4.09 20.96 -4.68
CA ASP A 318 -3.57 22.27 -4.32
C ASP A 318 -3.34 23.09 -5.62
N GLU A 319 -4.30 23.91 -5.94
CA GLU A 319 -4.40 24.73 -7.16
C GLU A 319 -3.45 25.96 -7.18
N VAL A 320 -2.47 26.06 -6.29
CA VAL A 320 -1.74 27.33 -6.04
C VAL A 320 -0.23 27.29 -6.37
N ALA A 321 0.18 26.64 -7.48
CA ALA A 321 1.54 26.91 -7.99
C ALA A 321 1.67 26.72 -9.52
N GLY A 322 0.71 27.22 -10.28
CA GLY A 322 0.32 26.72 -11.61
C GLY A 322 1.39 26.67 -12.71
N ILE A 323 2.25 27.66 -12.94
CA ILE A 323 3.02 27.74 -14.20
C ILE A 323 4.40 27.06 -14.11
N LEU A 324 5.11 27.21 -13.02
CA LEU A 324 6.44 26.59 -12.86
C LEU A 324 6.34 25.08 -12.66
N ILE A 325 5.34 24.64 -11.89
CA ILE A 325 5.04 23.21 -11.69
C ILE A 325 4.61 22.57 -13.01
N ASP A 326 3.82 23.24 -13.84
CA ASP A 326 3.39 22.70 -15.12
C ASP A 326 4.57 22.54 -16.11
N LEU A 327 5.52 23.46 -16.09
CA LEU A 327 6.74 23.35 -16.90
C LEU A 327 7.62 22.18 -16.43
N MET A 328 7.80 22.00 -15.12
CA MET A 328 8.52 20.87 -14.52
C MET A 328 7.83 19.54 -14.82
N LYS A 329 6.51 19.49 -14.74
CA LYS A 329 5.72 18.30 -15.12
C LYS A 329 5.94 17.91 -16.58
N ARG A 330 5.98 18.89 -17.50
CA ARG A 330 6.22 18.64 -18.94
C ARG A 330 7.64 18.14 -19.20
N GLU A 331 8.64 18.71 -18.57
CA GLU A 331 10.03 18.27 -18.70
C GLU A 331 10.19 16.84 -18.16
N THR A 332 9.64 16.55 -16.98
CA THR A 332 9.65 15.24 -16.36
C THR A 332 8.93 14.20 -17.24
N ALA A 333 7.81 14.55 -17.87
CA ALA A 333 7.08 13.69 -18.79
C ALA A 333 7.89 13.34 -20.04
N ASN A 334 8.61 14.31 -20.62
CA ASN A 334 9.50 14.07 -21.76
C ASN A 334 10.63 13.12 -21.39
N PHE A 335 11.27 13.31 -20.24
CA PHE A 335 12.31 12.42 -19.76
C PHE A 335 11.80 11.02 -19.42
N SER A 336 10.57 10.90 -18.89
CA SER A 336 9.92 9.62 -18.67
C SER A 336 9.68 8.87 -19.99
N SER A 337 9.24 9.59 -21.02
CA SER A 337 9.05 9.05 -22.38
C SER A 337 10.37 8.58 -22.99
N ASP A 338 11.43 9.38 -22.87
CA ASP A 338 12.77 9.03 -23.36
C ASP A 338 13.31 7.77 -22.70
N PHE A 339 13.14 7.64 -21.37
CA PHE A 339 13.53 6.45 -20.65
C PHE A 339 12.67 5.24 -21.05
N SER A 340 11.34 5.40 -21.14
CA SER A 340 10.43 4.36 -21.63
C SER A 340 10.84 3.82 -23.00
N ASN A 341 11.19 4.71 -23.94
CA ASN A 341 11.68 4.33 -25.26
C ASN A 341 13.01 3.55 -25.19
N ALA A 342 13.94 3.96 -24.33
CA ALA A 342 15.20 3.23 -24.13
C ALA A 342 14.95 1.84 -23.53
N LEU A 343 14.04 1.75 -22.56
CA LEU A 343 13.65 0.53 -21.88
C LEU A 343 13.02 -0.48 -22.84
N ILE A 344 12.04 -0.08 -23.63
CA ILE A 344 11.39 -0.95 -24.61
C ILE A 344 12.38 -1.52 -25.61
N ARG A 345 13.33 -0.71 -26.12
CA ARG A 345 14.38 -1.19 -27.02
C ARG A 345 15.24 -2.29 -26.38
N LYS A 346 15.55 -2.19 -25.08
CA LYS A 346 16.34 -3.18 -24.36
C LYS A 346 15.53 -4.42 -24.00
N LEU A 347 14.29 -4.25 -23.55
CA LEU A 347 13.39 -5.36 -23.24
C LEU A 347 13.10 -6.22 -24.44
N LYS A 348 12.93 -5.63 -25.64
CA LYS A 348 12.68 -6.36 -26.90
C LYS A 348 13.75 -7.40 -27.20
N GLN A 349 14.98 -7.23 -26.68
CA GLN A 349 16.09 -8.14 -26.90
C GLN A 349 16.09 -9.33 -25.91
N SER A 350 15.32 -9.28 -24.85
CA SER A 350 15.45 -10.22 -23.72
C SER A 350 14.15 -10.81 -23.22
N ALA A 351 13.01 -10.16 -23.49
CA ALA A 351 11.71 -10.58 -23.01
C ALA A 351 10.63 -10.40 -24.08
N ALA A 352 9.52 -11.09 -23.94
CA ALA A 352 8.33 -10.79 -24.71
C ALA A 352 7.83 -9.39 -24.33
N LEU A 353 7.33 -8.66 -25.29
CA LEU A 353 6.62 -7.40 -25.10
C LEU A 353 5.14 -7.63 -25.36
N SER A 354 4.28 -6.88 -24.65
CA SER A 354 2.85 -6.88 -24.94
C SER A 354 2.55 -6.30 -26.34
N PRO A 355 1.37 -6.56 -26.89
CA PRO A 355 1.00 -6.02 -28.21
C PRO A 355 1.08 -4.48 -28.29
N VAL A 356 0.83 -3.80 -27.17
CA VAL A 356 1.01 -2.35 -27.02
C VAL A 356 1.96 -2.11 -25.84
N PRO A 357 3.29 -2.15 -26.08
CA PRO A 357 4.26 -2.19 -25.00
C PRO A 357 4.50 -0.82 -24.34
N GLN A 358 3.97 0.25 -24.89
CA GLN A 358 4.07 1.60 -24.32
C GLN A 358 2.67 2.17 -24.16
N ARG A 359 2.35 2.54 -22.93
CA ARG A 359 1.06 3.09 -22.53
C ARG A 359 1.23 4.27 -21.58
N ALA A 360 0.15 4.97 -21.30
CA ALA A 360 0.13 6.07 -20.35
C ALA A 360 -1.21 6.11 -19.62
N ALA A 361 -1.20 6.44 -18.32
CA ALA A 361 -2.41 6.67 -17.53
C ALA A 361 -2.10 7.42 -16.23
N ALA A 362 -3.13 7.74 -15.46
CA ALA A 362 -3.04 8.54 -14.24
C ALA A 362 -2.65 7.71 -13.00
N PHE A 363 -1.50 7.04 -13.06
CA PHE A 363 -0.96 6.30 -11.93
C PHE A 363 -0.51 7.26 -10.82
N LYS A 364 -1.06 7.10 -9.60
CA LYS A 364 -0.72 7.93 -8.45
C LYS A 364 0.77 7.83 -8.11
N VAL A 365 1.35 6.64 -8.14
CA VAL A 365 2.76 6.40 -7.84
C VAL A 365 3.72 7.10 -8.81
N LEU A 366 3.28 7.40 -10.04
CA LEU A 366 4.07 8.11 -11.05
C LEU A 366 3.93 9.64 -10.99
N LYS A 367 3.14 10.21 -10.08
CA LYS A 367 3.00 11.67 -9.90
C LYS A 367 4.28 12.30 -9.31
N GLN A 368 5.44 11.92 -9.84
CA GLN A 368 6.75 12.45 -9.45
C GLN A 368 6.97 13.81 -10.12
N THR A 369 6.93 14.89 -9.38
CA THR A 369 7.12 16.25 -9.94
C THR A 369 8.57 16.61 -10.22
N HIS A 370 9.51 15.88 -9.62
CA HIS A 370 10.94 16.21 -9.60
C HIS A 370 11.83 15.21 -10.36
N ALA A 371 11.30 14.05 -10.75
CA ALA A 371 12.05 12.97 -11.40
C ALA A 371 11.24 12.29 -12.49
N PRO A 372 11.85 11.89 -13.61
CA PRO A 372 11.22 10.98 -14.55
C PRO A 372 10.84 9.67 -13.86
N SER A 373 9.66 9.15 -14.21
CA SER A 373 9.08 7.98 -13.58
C SER A 373 8.44 7.05 -14.62
N VAL A 374 8.58 5.75 -14.41
CA VAL A 374 7.90 4.73 -15.20
C VAL A 374 7.37 3.63 -14.27
N LEU A 375 6.27 2.98 -14.69
CA LEU A 375 5.82 1.73 -14.13
C LEU A 375 6.00 0.63 -15.20
N ILE A 376 6.60 -0.47 -14.80
CA ILE A 376 6.90 -1.60 -15.66
C ILE A 376 6.05 -2.78 -15.20
N GLU A 377 5.06 -3.17 -16.01
CA GLU A 377 4.52 -4.51 -15.94
C GLU A 377 5.55 -5.47 -16.51
N LEU A 378 6.11 -6.31 -15.68
CA LEU A 378 7.15 -7.28 -16.07
C LEU A 378 6.60 -8.39 -16.98
N GLY A 379 5.32 -8.65 -16.86
CA GLY A 379 4.47 -9.62 -17.54
C GLY A 379 3.18 -9.74 -16.76
N TYR A 380 2.31 -10.67 -17.12
CA TYR A 380 1.00 -10.80 -16.47
C TYR A 380 0.85 -12.17 -15.80
N LEU A 381 0.62 -12.18 -14.47
CA LEU A 381 0.38 -13.41 -13.68
C LEU A 381 -0.88 -14.18 -14.10
N SER A 382 -1.77 -13.54 -14.87
CA SER A 382 -2.91 -14.20 -15.51
C SER A 382 -2.55 -15.05 -16.73
N HIS A 383 -1.37 -14.85 -17.35
CA HIS A 383 -0.94 -15.59 -18.53
C HIS A 383 -0.02 -16.75 -18.13
N PRO A 384 -0.32 -18.03 -18.49
CA PRO A 384 0.43 -19.19 -18.02
C PRO A 384 1.92 -19.19 -18.35
N GLU A 385 2.32 -18.62 -19.49
CA GLU A 385 3.74 -18.55 -19.87
C GLU A 385 4.46 -17.45 -19.10
N ASP A 386 3.83 -16.29 -18.89
CA ASP A 386 4.41 -15.22 -18.09
C ASP A 386 4.52 -15.64 -16.61
N GLU A 387 3.50 -16.27 -16.05
CA GLU A 387 3.51 -16.81 -14.69
C GLU A 387 4.73 -17.73 -14.44
N LYS A 388 5.01 -18.66 -15.36
CA LYS A 388 6.18 -19.55 -15.27
C LYS A 388 7.48 -18.77 -15.32
N LEU A 389 7.60 -17.79 -16.21
CA LEU A 389 8.81 -17.00 -16.39
C LEU A 389 9.08 -16.08 -15.19
N LEU A 390 8.06 -15.33 -14.75
CA LEU A 390 8.12 -14.36 -13.66
C LEU A 390 8.69 -14.96 -12.36
N ASN A 391 8.39 -16.23 -12.10
CA ASN A 391 8.87 -16.96 -10.92
C ASN A 391 10.21 -17.67 -11.12
N THR A 392 10.91 -17.41 -12.24
CA THR A 392 12.19 -18.07 -12.55
C THR A 392 13.39 -17.14 -12.31
N PRO A 393 14.33 -17.50 -11.40
CA PRO A 393 15.50 -16.64 -11.11
C PRO A 393 16.34 -16.27 -12.34
N ALA A 394 16.48 -17.18 -13.31
CA ALA A 394 17.20 -16.91 -14.55
C ALA A 394 16.53 -15.82 -15.39
N TRP A 395 15.21 -15.84 -15.48
CA TRP A 395 14.44 -14.82 -16.19
C TRP A 395 14.47 -13.48 -15.43
N GLN A 396 14.31 -13.49 -14.10
CA GLN A 396 14.41 -12.30 -13.25
C GLN A 396 15.76 -11.60 -13.43
N LYS A 397 16.85 -12.38 -13.44
CA LYS A 397 18.19 -11.86 -13.70
C LYS A 397 18.33 -11.23 -15.09
N LYS A 398 17.76 -11.87 -16.12
CA LYS A 398 17.77 -11.37 -17.50
C LYS A 398 16.95 -10.09 -17.65
N MET A 399 15.79 -10.04 -17.05
CA MET A 399 14.91 -8.86 -17.01
C MET A 399 15.62 -7.68 -16.32
N ALA A 400 16.17 -7.89 -15.14
CA ALA A 400 16.96 -6.91 -14.42
C ALA A 400 18.16 -6.40 -15.24
N GLY A 401 18.84 -7.28 -15.98
CA GLY A 401 19.94 -6.90 -16.88
C GLY A 401 19.48 -5.96 -18.01
N SER A 402 18.31 -6.20 -18.57
CA SER A 402 17.76 -5.33 -19.61
C SER A 402 17.34 -3.97 -19.09
N ILE A 403 16.77 -3.92 -17.88
CA ILE A 403 16.44 -2.66 -17.23
C ILE A 403 17.71 -1.89 -16.89
N THR A 404 18.75 -2.56 -16.35
CA THR A 404 20.07 -1.97 -16.08
C THR A 404 20.67 -1.37 -17.36
N ALA A 405 20.66 -2.10 -18.47
CA ALA A 405 21.17 -1.61 -19.75
C ALA A 405 20.37 -0.42 -20.31
N ALA A 406 19.08 -0.35 -20.00
CA ALA A 406 18.24 0.81 -20.36
C ALA A 406 18.61 2.04 -19.53
N VAL A 407 18.79 1.89 -18.22
CA VAL A 407 19.26 2.94 -17.31
C VAL A 407 20.61 3.49 -17.79
N ASP A 408 21.56 2.60 -18.09
CA ASP A 408 22.87 2.99 -18.62
C ASP A 408 22.76 3.79 -19.92
N SER A 409 21.96 3.31 -20.86
CA SER A 409 21.74 3.99 -22.14
C SER A 409 21.09 5.35 -21.98
N TYR A 410 20.19 5.49 -21.00
CA TYR A 410 19.50 6.73 -20.69
C TYR A 410 20.44 7.80 -20.12
N PHE A 411 21.19 7.47 -19.08
CA PHE A 411 22.10 8.41 -18.44
C PHE A 411 23.34 8.76 -19.30
N SER A 412 23.87 7.79 -20.08
CA SER A 412 24.98 8.07 -21.00
C SER A 412 24.65 9.12 -22.05
N LYS A 413 23.40 9.17 -22.53
CA LYS A 413 22.96 10.20 -23.49
C LYS A 413 22.86 11.57 -22.85
N ARG A 414 22.45 11.64 -21.58
CA ARG A 414 22.30 12.90 -20.85
C ARG A 414 23.64 13.55 -20.51
N THR A 415 24.64 12.73 -20.18
CA THR A 415 26.02 13.20 -19.96
C THR A 415 26.68 13.68 -21.26
N ALA A 416 26.42 13.03 -22.38
CA ALA A 416 26.97 13.44 -23.68
C ALA A 416 26.32 14.71 -24.26
N GLY A 417 25.11 15.05 -23.85
CA GLY A 417 24.37 16.25 -24.30
C GLY A 417 24.53 17.47 -23.40
N SER A 418 25.19 17.39 -22.25
CA SER A 418 25.56 18.56 -21.44
C SER A 418 26.83 19.18 -22.02
N PRO A 419 26.85 20.48 -22.37
CA PRO A 419 28.11 21.15 -22.71
C PRO A 419 29.06 21.01 -21.53
N ALA A 420 30.33 20.72 -21.83
CA ALA A 420 31.39 20.69 -20.82
C ALA A 420 31.47 22.07 -20.12
N PRO A 421 31.77 22.10 -18.80
CA PRO A 421 31.85 23.32 -18.03
C PRO A 421 32.93 24.30 -18.54
#